data_f8ddd5b5698e1bb08aacfb0ac36e6a57
#
_entry.id   f8ddd5b5698e1bb08aacfb0ac36e6a57
#
_cell.length_a   1.000
_cell.length_b   1.000
_cell.length_c   1.000
_cell.angle_alpha   90.00
_cell.angle_beta   90.00
_cell.angle_gamma   90.00
#
_symmetry.space_group_name_H-M   'P 1'
#
loop_
_entity.id
_entity.type
_entity.pdbx_description
1 polymer ?
#
loop_
_entity_poly.entity_id
_entity_poly.type
_entity_poly.pdbx_seq_one_letter_code
_entity_poly.pdbx_strand_id
1 'polypeptide(L)'
;MNDELQTMDTTTIVSIKKRKPKKLPEDVLIVESSLENVKDENVKTENVNPEIVKPEKIILTEDLGKKFEMAICMLYGIEYDGKYKYSMEEAEKIKDRLTNLQNVFAHKLKHTAKNGSQYDFTGEEDETIKLSAKTTKKDGKVCPQVIGQPSKKKFCEFFNVDINFTLEQIKEYIEANVDKMLNIYFDLTFDCPILYYNQKKDVLQLVKLTNINGEHQKINWTEIVIEFSHKKKNKSWTESSTISINNVTIGEFQIHNNRDCIKFRWAFENLLKIFPNTFEVINL
;
A
#
# COMPACT_ATOMS: atom_id res chain seq x y z
N MET A 1 54.32 18.85 -42.97
CA MET A 1 53.10 18.69 -43.77
C MET A 1 51.96 18.77 -42.82
N ASN A 2 51.22 19.84 -42.93
CA ASN A 2 50.05 20.18 -42.11
C ASN A 2 48.89 19.29 -42.47
N ASP A 3 48.10 18.86 -41.47
CA ASP A 3 46.71 18.58 -41.72
C ASP A 3 45.87 18.98 -40.50
N GLU A 4 44.84 19.68 -40.86
CA GLU A 4 44.02 20.56 -40.04
C GLU A 4 43.01 19.79 -39.16
N LEU A 5 42.87 20.26 -37.94
CA LEU A 5 41.71 19.97 -37.06
C LEU A 5 40.48 20.71 -37.61
N GLN A 6 39.47 19.98 -38.02
CA GLN A 6 38.11 20.50 -38.17
C GLN A 6 37.29 20.21 -36.91
N THR A 7 37.01 21.24 -36.17
CA THR A 7 36.02 21.29 -35.10
C THR A 7 34.64 21.38 -35.72
N MET A 8 33.74 20.42 -35.45
CA MET A 8 32.31 20.55 -35.71
C MET A 8 31.56 20.79 -34.39
N ASP A 9 31.21 22.05 -34.18
CA ASP A 9 30.19 22.49 -33.23
C ASP A 9 28.80 22.10 -33.74
N THR A 10 28.09 21.25 -33.05
CA THR A 10 26.66 21.02 -33.24
C THR A 10 25.92 21.24 -31.93
N THR A 11 25.53 22.49 -31.71
CA THR A 11 24.63 22.89 -30.64
C THR A 11 23.22 22.39 -30.96
N THR A 12 22.82 21.27 -30.40
CA THR A 12 21.44 20.77 -30.50
C THR A 12 20.57 21.51 -29.51
N ILE A 13 19.77 22.45 -29.99
CA ILE A 13 18.74 23.13 -29.17
C ILE A 13 17.58 22.15 -28.91
N VAL A 14 17.52 21.61 -27.69
CA VAL A 14 16.38 20.82 -27.23
C VAL A 14 15.25 21.76 -26.79
N SER A 15 14.22 21.88 -27.64
CA SER A 15 13.01 22.63 -27.30
C SER A 15 12.23 21.92 -26.19
N ILE A 16 12.23 22.49 -25.00
CA ILE A 16 11.42 22.03 -23.88
C ILE A 16 9.96 22.44 -24.12
N LYS A 17 9.11 21.51 -24.56
CA LYS A 17 7.66 21.71 -24.58
C LYS A 17 7.12 21.84 -23.17
N LYS A 18 6.78 23.07 -22.76
CA LYS A 18 6.04 23.33 -21.52
C LYS A 18 4.69 22.63 -21.56
N ARG A 19 4.46 21.65 -20.67
CA ARG A 19 3.15 21.03 -20.48
C ARG A 19 2.16 22.06 -19.91
N LYS A 20 1.02 22.24 -20.55
CA LYS A 20 -0.09 23.04 -20.02
C LYS A 20 -0.57 22.43 -18.70
N PRO A 21 -0.90 23.24 -17.69
CA PRO A 21 -1.47 22.72 -16.44
C PRO A 21 -2.84 22.07 -16.76
N LYS A 22 -3.07 20.88 -16.20
CA LYS A 22 -4.38 20.22 -16.25
C LYS A 22 -5.39 21.10 -15.50
N LYS A 23 -6.48 21.51 -16.16
CA LYS A 23 -7.64 22.11 -15.50
C LYS A 23 -8.17 21.13 -14.44
N LEU A 24 -8.33 21.61 -13.21
CA LEU A 24 -9.11 20.93 -12.18
C LEU A 24 -10.58 20.90 -12.61
N PRO A 25 -11.36 19.86 -12.24
CA PRO A 25 -12.80 19.86 -12.46
C PRO A 25 -13.43 21.00 -11.63
N GLU A 26 -14.26 21.80 -12.29
CA GLU A 26 -15.13 22.80 -11.68
C GLU A 26 -16.34 22.07 -11.08
N ASP A 27 -16.24 21.62 -9.83
CA ASP A 27 -17.40 21.23 -9.02
C ASP A 27 -17.01 21.37 -7.54
N VAL A 28 -16.83 22.64 -7.12
CA VAL A 28 -16.79 23.00 -5.71
C VAL A 28 -18.00 23.89 -5.45
N LEU A 29 -19.06 23.29 -4.93
CA LEU A 29 -20.19 24.02 -4.36
C LEU A 29 -19.69 24.73 -3.08
N ILE A 30 -19.46 26.03 -3.22
CA ILE A 30 -19.26 26.92 -2.08
C ILE A 30 -20.65 27.27 -1.55
N VAL A 31 -21.03 26.71 -0.41
CA VAL A 31 -22.23 27.19 0.32
C VAL A 31 -21.82 28.43 1.10
N GLU A 32 -22.11 29.58 0.54
CA GLU A 32 -22.07 30.84 1.28
C GLU A 32 -23.32 30.92 2.18
N SER A 33 -23.11 30.85 3.49
CA SER A 33 -24.14 31.21 4.47
C SER A 33 -24.21 32.71 4.57
N SER A 34 -25.31 33.29 4.09
CA SER A 34 -25.69 34.67 4.28
C SER A 34 -25.92 34.97 5.77
N LEU A 35 -25.07 35.83 6.37
CA LEU A 35 -25.31 36.44 7.66
C LEU A 35 -26.06 37.75 7.45
N GLU A 36 -27.32 37.77 7.85
CA GLU A 36 -28.10 39.00 7.97
C GLU A 36 -27.56 39.87 9.11
N ASN A 37 -27.45 41.18 8.82
CA ASN A 37 -27.02 42.21 9.73
C ASN A 37 -28.07 42.44 10.84
N VAL A 38 -27.72 42.21 12.08
CA VAL A 38 -28.37 42.82 13.25
C VAL A 38 -27.39 43.80 13.87
N LYS A 39 -27.73 45.09 13.80
CA LYS A 39 -27.13 46.15 14.62
C LYS A 39 -27.77 46.08 15.98
N ASP A 40 -26.99 45.98 17.06
CA ASP A 40 -27.19 46.81 18.26
C ASP A 40 -26.07 46.65 19.31
N GLU A 41 -25.58 47.79 19.71
CA GLU A 41 -25.09 48.27 21.00
C GLU A 41 -24.02 47.55 21.84
N ASN A 42 -22.88 48.28 21.96
CA ASN A 42 -22.00 48.45 23.13
C ASN A 42 -21.83 47.29 24.13
N VAL A 43 -20.85 46.45 23.88
CA VAL A 43 -20.14 45.72 24.94
C VAL A 43 -18.64 45.85 24.70
N LYS A 44 -17.90 46.34 25.68
CA LYS A 44 -16.43 46.33 25.72
C LYS A 44 -15.98 44.89 25.72
N THR A 45 -15.44 44.39 24.60
CA THR A 45 -14.82 43.07 24.51
C THR A 45 -13.32 43.21 24.59
N GLU A 46 -12.76 42.52 25.56
CA GLU A 46 -11.34 42.21 25.64
C GLU A 46 -10.92 41.49 24.35
N ASN A 47 -9.78 41.89 23.77
CA ASN A 47 -9.20 41.32 22.58
C ASN A 47 -8.75 39.85 22.84
N VAL A 48 -9.67 38.93 22.75
CA VAL A 48 -9.34 37.51 22.58
C VAL A 48 -9.16 37.30 21.07
N ASN A 49 -7.92 37.12 20.67
CA ASN A 49 -7.55 36.79 19.29
C ASN A 49 -8.22 35.42 18.94
N PRO A 50 -9.23 35.36 18.05
CA PRO A 50 -9.83 34.10 17.71
C PRO A 50 -8.74 33.28 16.96
N GLU A 51 -8.29 32.19 17.55
CA GLU A 51 -7.55 31.19 16.80
C GLU A 51 -8.40 30.81 15.57
N ILE A 52 -7.92 31.19 14.40
CA ILE A 52 -8.53 30.81 13.11
C ILE A 52 -8.35 29.29 13.01
N VAL A 53 -9.34 28.55 13.47
CA VAL A 53 -9.43 27.11 13.26
C VAL A 53 -9.55 26.91 11.75
N LYS A 54 -8.44 26.56 11.10
CA LYS A 54 -8.46 26.22 9.67
C LYS A 54 -9.45 25.09 9.48
N PRO A 55 -10.42 25.23 8.54
CA PRO A 55 -11.38 24.16 8.28
C PRO A 55 -10.63 22.87 7.93
N GLU A 56 -10.99 21.79 8.60
CA GLU A 56 -10.41 20.47 8.36
C GLU A 56 -10.63 20.07 6.89
N LYS A 57 -9.54 19.78 6.20
CA LYS A 57 -9.59 19.40 4.78
C LYS A 57 -10.15 17.98 4.66
N ILE A 58 -11.41 17.87 4.27
CA ILE A 58 -12.04 16.59 3.92
C ILE A 58 -11.43 16.12 2.60
N ILE A 59 -10.80 14.96 2.59
CA ILE A 59 -10.26 14.35 1.37
C ILE A 59 -11.36 13.53 0.71
N LEU A 60 -11.89 14.04 -0.40
CA LEU A 60 -12.99 13.39 -1.16
C LEU A 60 -12.53 12.12 -1.89
N THR A 61 -11.25 12.02 -2.29
CA THR A 61 -10.67 10.79 -2.86
C THR A 61 -10.15 9.91 -1.74
N GLU A 62 -11.05 9.21 -1.11
CA GLU A 62 -10.76 8.47 0.08
C GLU A 62 -9.94 7.22 -0.18
N ASP A 63 -8.95 7.03 0.66
CA ASP A 63 -8.17 5.81 0.73
C ASP A 63 -9.00 4.72 1.44
N LEU A 64 -9.39 3.68 0.69
CA LEU A 64 -10.13 2.55 1.22
C LEU A 64 -9.41 1.91 2.43
N GLY A 65 -8.06 1.90 2.42
CA GLY A 65 -7.27 1.39 3.53
C GLY A 65 -7.54 2.15 4.82
N LYS A 66 -7.58 3.48 4.76
CA LYS A 66 -7.81 4.32 5.94
C LYS A 66 -9.24 4.23 6.47
N LYS A 67 -10.24 4.13 5.61
CA LYS A 67 -11.62 3.83 6.02
C LYS A 67 -11.72 2.46 6.70
N PHE A 68 -10.97 1.48 6.21
CA PHE A 68 -10.95 0.14 6.78
C PHE A 68 -10.30 0.12 8.16
N GLU A 69 -9.14 0.78 8.32
CA GLU A 69 -8.51 0.98 9.64
C GLU A 69 -9.46 1.69 10.62
N MET A 70 -10.17 2.74 10.17
CA MET A 70 -11.17 3.44 10.98
C MET A 70 -12.32 2.52 11.39
N ALA A 71 -12.84 1.69 10.48
CA ALA A 71 -13.89 0.72 10.79
C ALA A 71 -13.47 -0.28 11.86
N ILE A 72 -12.21 -0.75 11.81
CA ILE A 72 -11.64 -1.63 12.83
C ILE A 72 -11.53 -0.89 14.18
N CYS A 73 -11.05 0.36 14.18
CA CYS A 73 -11.01 1.18 15.39
C CYS A 73 -12.39 1.32 16.03
N MET A 74 -13.41 1.62 15.21
CA MET A 74 -14.80 1.73 15.69
C MET A 74 -15.33 0.42 16.27
N LEU A 75 -15.00 -0.73 15.65
CA LEU A 75 -15.40 -2.05 16.12
C LEU A 75 -14.82 -2.39 17.50
N TYR A 76 -13.55 -2.06 17.70
CA TYR A 76 -12.84 -2.34 18.95
C TYR A 76 -12.96 -1.22 19.99
N GLY A 77 -13.67 -0.13 19.69
CA GLY A 77 -13.85 1.01 20.59
C GLY A 77 -12.56 1.76 20.89
N ILE A 78 -11.60 1.77 19.95
CA ILE A 78 -10.31 2.45 20.06
C ILE A 78 -10.29 3.73 19.22
N GLU A 79 -9.49 4.70 19.67
CA GLU A 79 -9.35 5.96 18.93
C GLU A 79 -8.63 5.73 17.60
N TYR A 80 -9.21 6.26 16.52
CA TYR A 80 -8.54 6.31 15.23
C TYR A 80 -7.55 7.48 15.23
N ASP A 81 -6.27 7.16 15.22
CA ASP A 81 -5.18 8.12 15.29
C ASP A 81 -4.58 8.40 13.89
N GLY A 82 -5.43 8.46 12.90
CA GLY A 82 -5.05 8.79 11.54
C GLY A 82 -4.90 10.29 11.32
N LYS A 83 -4.00 10.67 10.41
CA LYS A 83 -3.70 12.07 10.06
C LYS A 83 -4.88 12.80 9.39
N TYR A 84 -5.79 12.04 8.78
CA TYR A 84 -6.90 12.59 7.99
C TYR A 84 -8.22 12.04 8.50
N LYS A 85 -9.25 12.86 8.50
CA LYS A 85 -10.63 12.39 8.72
C LYS A 85 -11.23 11.94 7.40
N TYR A 86 -11.81 10.77 7.41
CA TYR A 86 -12.51 10.15 6.29
C TYR A 86 -14.00 10.06 6.58
N SER A 87 -14.81 9.68 5.58
CA SER A 87 -16.24 9.49 5.77
C SER A 87 -16.53 8.46 6.86
N MET A 88 -17.13 8.90 7.95
CA MET A 88 -17.57 8.03 9.03
C MET A 88 -18.63 7.05 8.56
N GLU A 89 -19.56 7.48 7.72
CA GLU A 89 -20.63 6.64 7.17
C GLU A 89 -20.09 5.42 6.41
N GLU A 90 -19.05 5.61 5.59
CA GLU A 90 -18.42 4.50 4.88
C GLU A 90 -17.66 3.56 5.83
N ALA A 91 -17.03 4.09 6.86
CA ALA A 91 -16.38 3.29 7.89
C ALA A 91 -17.40 2.48 8.71
N GLU A 92 -18.55 3.06 9.04
CA GLU A 92 -19.66 2.38 9.72
C GLU A 92 -20.20 1.20 8.91
N LYS A 93 -20.44 1.40 7.62
CA LYS A 93 -20.86 0.32 6.71
C LYS A 93 -19.88 -0.85 6.69
N ILE A 94 -18.59 -0.56 6.73
CA ILE A 94 -17.54 -1.59 6.78
C ILE A 94 -17.53 -2.24 8.17
N LYS A 95 -17.62 -1.46 9.25
CA LYS A 95 -17.67 -1.97 10.64
C LYS A 95 -18.80 -2.96 10.85
N ASP A 96 -19.99 -2.67 10.31
CA ASP A 96 -21.16 -3.54 10.46
C ASP A 96 -20.96 -4.94 9.83
N ARG A 97 -20.01 -5.05 8.91
CA ARG A 97 -19.61 -6.32 8.29
C ARG A 97 -18.52 -7.05 9.07
N LEU A 98 -17.83 -6.35 9.97
CA LEU A 98 -16.74 -6.90 10.79
C LEU A 98 -17.22 -7.53 12.10
N THR A 99 -18.51 -7.66 12.34
CA THR A 99 -19.08 -8.07 13.62
C THR A 99 -18.54 -9.40 14.17
N ASN A 100 -18.21 -10.34 13.27
CA ASN A 100 -17.63 -11.63 13.67
C ASN A 100 -16.12 -11.55 13.98
N LEU A 101 -15.43 -10.45 13.66
CA LEU A 101 -13.99 -10.34 13.85
C LEU A 101 -13.60 -10.48 15.33
N GLN A 102 -14.36 -9.88 16.25
CA GLN A 102 -14.08 -9.96 17.68
C GLN A 102 -14.19 -11.36 18.26
N ASN A 103 -14.98 -12.26 17.62
CA ASN A 103 -15.08 -13.66 18.02
C ASN A 103 -13.85 -14.49 17.61
N VAL A 104 -13.26 -14.16 16.44
CA VAL A 104 -12.13 -14.91 15.87
C VAL A 104 -10.77 -14.27 16.15
N PHE A 105 -10.78 -13.01 16.60
CA PHE A 105 -9.62 -12.23 16.99
C PHE A 105 -9.94 -11.37 18.23
N ALA A 106 -10.11 -12.04 19.37
CA ALA A 106 -10.60 -11.48 20.63
C ALA A 106 -9.48 -10.82 21.46
N HIS A 107 -8.74 -9.88 20.86
CA HIS A 107 -7.66 -9.16 21.54
C HIS A 107 -8.01 -7.68 21.69
N LYS A 108 -7.60 -7.08 22.81
CA LYS A 108 -7.61 -5.62 22.93
C LYS A 108 -6.51 -5.03 22.05
N LEU A 109 -6.87 -4.09 21.19
CA LEU A 109 -5.96 -3.51 20.20
C LEU A 109 -5.75 -2.02 20.44
N LYS A 110 -4.59 -1.52 20.03
CA LYS A 110 -4.30 -0.10 19.81
C LYS A 110 -3.97 0.13 18.34
N HIS A 111 -4.38 1.25 17.78
CA HIS A 111 -4.07 1.65 16.41
C HIS A 111 -2.62 2.14 16.33
N THR A 112 -1.80 1.49 15.51
CA THR A 112 -0.36 1.77 15.40
C THR A 112 0.10 2.14 14.00
N ALA A 113 -0.80 2.30 13.04
CA ALA A 113 -0.52 2.65 11.64
C ALA A 113 0.03 4.08 11.45
N LYS A 114 0.96 4.50 12.32
CA LYS A 114 1.59 5.83 12.32
C LYS A 114 3.05 5.75 11.94
N ASN A 115 3.56 6.83 11.34
CA ASN A 115 5.00 7.13 11.25
C ASN A 115 5.86 5.98 10.72
N GLY A 116 5.32 5.13 9.83
CA GLY A 116 6.07 4.02 9.25
C GLY A 116 6.07 2.76 10.13
N SER A 117 5.13 2.62 11.05
CA SER A 117 4.91 1.35 11.76
C SER A 117 4.72 0.21 10.76
N GLN A 118 5.28 -0.95 11.08
CA GLN A 118 5.13 -2.15 10.28
C GLN A 118 3.71 -2.70 10.34
N TYR A 119 3.02 -2.54 11.47
CA TYR A 119 1.69 -3.09 11.72
C TYR A 119 0.65 -1.99 11.85
N ASP A 120 -0.56 -2.28 11.37
CA ASP A 120 -1.68 -1.35 11.46
C ASP A 120 -2.26 -1.34 12.88
N PHE A 121 -2.24 -2.49 13.57
CA PHE A 121 -2.69 -2.66 14.95
C PHE A 121 -1.73 -3.53 15.75
N THR A 122 -1.61 -3.24 17.05
CA THR A 122 -0.89 -4.09 18.02
C THR A 122 -1.76 -4.30 19.24
N GLY A 123 -1.50 -5.36 20.01
CA GLY A 123 -2.17 -5.58 21.27
C GLY A 123 -1.91 -4.44 22.27
N GLU A 124 -2.92 -4.10 23.07
CA GLU A 124 -2.81 -3.06 24.09
C GLU A 124 -1.94 -3.53 25.28
N GLU A 125 -2.18 -4.75 25.74
CA GLU A 125 -1.50 -5.36 26.88
C GLU A 125 -0.31 -6.24 26.46
N ASP A 126 -0.35 -6.81 25.23
CA ASP A 126 0.68 -7.69 24.68
C ASP A 126 1.06 -7.24 23.28
N GLU A 127 2.20 -6.60 23.15
CA GLU A 127 2.73 -6.10 21.86
C GLU A 127 3.17 -7.21 20.89
N THR A 128 3.20 -8.48 21.30
CA THR A 128 3.44 -9.60 20.39
C THR A 128 2.22 -9.87 19.51
N ILE A 129 1.02 -9.48 19.96
CA ILE A 129 -0.22 -9.54 19.19
C ILE A 129 -0.19 -8.42 18.15
N LYS A 130 -0.32 -8.78 16.90
CA LYS A 130 -0.24 -7.87 15.74
C LYS A 130 -1.34 -8.20 14.74
N LEU A 131 -1.82 -7.17 14.04
CA LEU A 131 -2.80 -7.32 12.97
C LEU A 131 -2.47 -6.33 11.86
N SER A 132 -2.45 -6.80 10.62
CA SER A 132 -2.30 -5.96 9.45
C SER A 132 -3.61 -5.85 8.67
N ALA A 133 -4.00 -4.64 8.29
CA ALA A 133 -5.19 -4.37 7.49
C ALA A 133 -4.80 -4.17 6.01
N LYS A 134 -5.34 -4.97 5.11
CA LYS A 134 -5.06 -4.88 3.68
C LYS A 134 -6.34 -4.76 2.88
N THR A 135 -6.37 -3.79 1.98
CA THR A 135 -7.54 -3.56 1.13
C THR A 135 -7.18 -3.55 -0.33
N THR A 136 -8.12 -3.96 -1.16
CA THR A 136 -8.02 -3.83 -2.62
C THR A 136 -9.35 -3.35 -3.20
N LYS A 137 -9.26 -2.48 -4.21
CA LYS A 137 -10.45 -1.97 -4.93
C LYS A 137 -10.87 -2.87 -6.09
N LYS A 138 -9.92 -3.60 -6.70
CA LYS A 138 -10.16 -4.38 -7.94
C LYS A 138 -9.42 -5.70 -7.98
N ASP A 139 -8.09 -5.65 -7.97
CA ASP A 139 -7.22 -6.70 -8.52
C ASP A 139 -6.78 -7.73 -7.49
N GLY A 140 -7.13 -7.59 -6.22
CA GLY A 140 -6.66 -8.49 -5.17
C GLY A 140 -5.14 -8.46 -4.96
N LYS A 141 -4.46 -7.35 -5.32
CA LYS A 141 -3.01 -7.22 -5.19
C LYS A 141 -2.64 -6.53 -3.88
N VAL A 142 -1.83 -7.20 -3.06
CA VAL A 142 -1.39 -6.74 -1.74
C VAL A 142 0.13 -6.57 -1.72
N CYS A 143 0.61 -5.42 -1.24
CA CYS A 143 2.03 -5.19 -1.00
C CYS A 143 2.47 -5.89 0.29
N PRO A 144 3.66 -6.55 0.30
CA PRO A 144 4.34 -6.90 1.54
C PRO A 144 4.54 -5.67 2.43
N GLN A 145 4.61 -5.90 3.73
CA GLN A 145 4.93 -4.83 4.67
C GLN A 145 6.40 -4.40 4.46
N VAL A 146 6.73 -3.21 4.93
CA VAL A 146 8.09 -2.63 4.92
C VAL A 146 8.68 -2.46 3.51
N ILE A 147 8.82 -3.55 2.73
CA ILE A 147 9.54 -3.57 1.44
C ILE A 147 8.65 -3.78 0.22
N GLY A 148 7.34 -3.68 0.36
CA GLY A 148 6.42 -3.83 -0.78
C GLY A 148 6.56 -2.74 -1.85
N GLN A 149 7.07 -1.56 -1.46
CA GLN A 149 7.28 -0.41 -2.37
C GLN A 149 8.44 0.49 -1.90
N PRO A 150 9.66 -0.05 -1.72
CA PRO A 150 10.81 0.74 -1.32
C PRO A 150 11.30 1.64 -2.44
N SER A 151 12.02 2.73 -2.10
CA SER A 151 12.89 3.42 -3.07
C SER A 151 13.99 2.48 -3.56
N LYS A 152 14.63 2.80 -4.71
CA LYS A 152 15.78 2.05 -5.22
C LYS A 152 16.85 1.88 -4.15
N LYS A 153 17.19 2.97 -3.44
CA LYS A 153 18.17 2.95 -2.36
C LYS A 153 17.82 1.94 -1.28
N LYS A 154 16.59 2.00 -0.74
CA LYS A 154 16.13 1.06 0.30
C LYS A 154 16.06 -0.38 -0.19
N PHE A 155 15.69 -0.60 -1.46
CA PHE A 155 15.72 -1.93 -2.07
C PHE A 155 17.14 -2.50 -2.09
N CYS A 156 18.11 -1.70 -2.57
CA CYS A 156 19.50 -2.11 -2.65
C CYS A 156 20.09 -2.39 -1.26
N GLU A 157 19.82 -1.53 -0.27
CA GLU A 157 20.22 -1.73 1.11
C GLU A 157 19.65 -3.02 1.69
N PHE A 158 18.35 -3.27 1.46
CA PHE A 158 17.64 -4.41 2.04
C PHE A 158 18.07 -5.75 1.44
N PHE A 159 18.25 -5.80 0.12
CA PHE A 159 18.66 -7.03 -0.59
C PHE A 159 20.17 -7.16 -0.78
N ASN A 160 20.98 -6.26 -0.21
CA ASN A 160 22.43 -6.20 -0.36
C ASN A 160 22.87 -6.17 -1.82
N VAL A 161 22.24 -5.29 -2.61
CA VAL A 161 22.53 -5.05 -4.03
C VAL A 161 23.30 -3.76 -4.18
N ASP A 162 24.22 -3.67 -5.15
CA ASP A 162 24.96 -2.44 -5.41
C ASP A 162 24.01 -1.29 -5.80
N ILE A 163 24.10 -0.18 -5.08
CA ILE A 163 23.30 1.02 -5.31
C ILE A 163 23.50 1.61 -6.73
N ASN A 164 24.66 1.34 -7.34
CA ASN A 164 24.99 1.79 -8.69
C ASN A 164 24.34 0.94 -9.79
N PHE A 165 23.73 -0.20 -9.46
CA PHE A 165 23.02 -0.99 -10.47
C PHE A 165 22.02 -0.11 -11.23
N THR A 166 22.00 -0.27 -12.54
CA THR A 166 20.94 0.27 -13.39
C THR A 166 19.62 -0.44 -13.10
N LEU A 167 18.49 0.10 -13.55
CA LEU A 167 17.21 -0.59 -13.39
C LEU A 167 17.17 -1.93 -14.13
N GLU A 168 17.87 -2.06 -15.24
CA GLU A 168 17.99 -3.33 -15.96
C GLU A 168 18.76 -4.36 -15.14
N GLN A 169 19.88 -4.01 -14.55
CA GLN A 169 20.63 -4.89 -13.64
C GLN A 169 19.82 -5.29 -12.42
N ILE A 170 18.97 -4.40 -11.89
CA ILE A 170 18.04 -4.75 -10.81
C ILE A 170 16.99 -5.77 -11.27
N LYS A 171 16.46 -5.62 -12.50
CA LYS A 171 15.53 -6.62 -13.07
C LYS A 171 16.20 -7.98 -13.23
N GLU A 172 17.42 -8.01 -13.75
CA GLU A 172 18.23 -9.23 -13.86
C GLU A 172 18.50 -9.88 -12.49
N TYR A 173 18.83 -9.07 -11.48
CA TYR A 173 19.00 -9.52 -10.11
C TYR A 173 17.71 -10.16 -9.56
N ILE A 174 16.55 -9.51 -9.76
CA ILE A 174 15.25 -10.04 -9.33
C ILE A 174 14.97 -11.39 -10.01
N GLU A 175 15.22 -11.49 -11.31
CA GLU A 175 15.02 -12.74 -12.05
C GLU A 175 15.89 -13.89 -11.55
N ALA A 176 17.15 -13.58 -11.22
CA ALA A 176 18.11 -14.56 -10.74
C ALA A 176 17.90 -15.00 -9.28
N ASN A 177 17.18 -14.21 -8.48
CA ASN A 177 17.01 -14.42 -7.03
C ASN A 177 15.56 -14.44 -6.58
N VAL A 178 14.61 -14.64 -7.50
CA VAL A 178 13.18 -14.49 -7.22
C VAL A 178 12.70 -15.42 -6.10
N ASP A 179 13.19 -16.62 -6.02
CA ASP A 179 12.88 -17.62 -4.99
C ASP A 179 13.27 -17.14 -3.59
N LYS A 180 14.50 -16.63 -3.44
CA LYS A 180 14.98 -16.04 -2.18
C LYS A 180 14.20 -14.79 -1.80
N MET A 181 13.91 -13.95 -2.78
CA MET A 181 13.12 -12.73 -2.55
C MET A 181 11.69 -13.05 -2.14
N LEU A 182 11.08 -14.09 -2.71
CA LEU A 182 9.72 -14.51 -2.32
C LEU A 182 9.67 -15.07 -0.90
N ASN A 183 10.71 -15.75 -0.42
CA ASN A 183 10.81 -16.12 1.00
C ASN A 183 10.73 -14.88 1.90
N ILE A 184 11.54 -13.86 1.60
CA ILE A 184 11.59 -12.62 2.39
C ILE A 184 10.26 -11.85 2.30
N TYR A 185 9.70 -11.71 1.10
CA TYR A 185 8.39 -11.06 0.92
C TYR A 185 7.27 -11.82 1.64
N PHE A 186 7.34 -13.16 1.63
CA PHE A 186 6.38 -14.00 2.32
C PHE A 186 6.46 -13.82 3.84
N ASP A 187 7.65 -13.94 4.40
CA ASP A 187 7.88 -13.77 5.85
C ASP A 187 7.42 -12.37 6.33
N LEU A 188 7.72 -11.30 5.57
CA LEU A 188 7.30 -9.95 5.91
C LEU A 188 5.79 -9.68 5.66
N THR A 189 5.13 -10.49 4.85
CA THR A 189 3.68 -10.33 4.60
C THR A 189 2.86 -11.04 5.67
N PHE A 190 3.30 -12.25 6.06
CA PHE A 190 2.54 -13.16 6.90
C PHE A 190 3.16 -13.35 8.29
N ASP A 191 3.94 -12.38 8.77
CA ASP A 191 4.48 -12.35 10.13
C ASP A 191 3.41 -12.06 11.19
N CYS A 192 2.22 -11.69 10.77
CA CYS A 192 1.04 -11.51 11.60
C CYS A 192 -0.24 -11.83 10.81
N PRO A 193 -1.38 -12.04 11.48
CA PRO A 193 -2.68 -12.14 10.82
C PRO A 193 -2.98 -10.91 9.95
N ILE A 194 -3.59 -11.16 8.80
CA ILE A 194 -4.01 -10.13 7.84
C ILE A 194 -5.52 -10.08 7.78
N LEU A 195 -6.10 -8.94 8.12
CA LEU A 195 -7.49 -8.65 7.83
C LEU A 195 -7.58 -8.07 6.42
N TYR A 196 -8.15 -8.85 5.50
CA TYR A 196 -8.21 -8.56 4.07
C TYR A 196 -9.61 -8.18 3.62
N TYR A 197 -9.72 -7.06 2.90
CA TYR A 197 -10.96 -6.60 2.29
C TYR A 197 -10.79 -6.31 0.80
N ASN A 198 -11.52 -7.03 -0.05
CA ASN A 198 -11.64 -6.74 -1.48
C ASN A 198 -13.02 -6.11 -1.76
N GLN A 199 -13.04 -4.80 -1.97
CA GLN A 199 -14.27 -4.04 -2.16
C GLN A 199 -15.08 -4.51 -3.37
N LYS A 200 -14.41 -4.80 -4.51
CA LYS A 200 -15.10 -5.19 -5.75
C LYS A 200 -15.77 -6.56 -5.65
N LYS A 201 -15.09 -7.50 -5.00
CA LYS A 201 -15.57 -8.88 -4.87
C LYS A 201 -16.40 -9.09 -3.61
N ASP A 202 -16.48 -8.07 -2.78
CA ASP A 202 -17.14 -8.10 -1.49
C ASP A 202 -16.60 -9.21 -0.56
N VAL A 203 -15.29 -9.45 -0.61
CA VAL A 203 -14.61 -10.47 0.19
C VAL A 203 -14.01 -9.82 1.43
N LEU A 204 -14.36 -10.35 2.59
CA LEU A 204 -13.83 -9.92 3.88
C LEU A 204 -13.34 -11.15 4.65
N GLN A 205 -12.05 -11.22 4.96
CA GLN A 205 -11.40 -12.42 5.50
C GLN A 205 -10.32 -12.06 6.51
N LEU A 206 -10.23 -12.87 7.58
CA LEU A 206 -9.03 -12.93 8.41
C LEU A 206 -8.16 -14.09 7.91
N VAL A 207 -6.92 -13.78 7.54
CA VAL A 207 -5.96 -14.73 6.99
C VAL A 207 -4.76 -14.83 7.92
N LYS A 208 -4.39 -16.03 8.32
CA LYS A 208 -3.20 -16.31 9.12
C LYS A 208 -2.50 -17.57 8.61
N LEU A 209 -1.24 -17.74 8.94
CA LEU A 209 -0.55 -18.98 8.63
C LEU A 209 -1.12 -20.14 9.44
N THR A 210 -1.31 -21.28 8.79
CA THR A 210 -1.66 -22.53 9.46
C THR A 210 -0.55 -22.89 10.44
N ASN A 211 -0.94 -23.25 11.66
CA ASN A 211 -0.02 -23.72 12.68
C ASN A 211 -0.19 -25.23 12.86
N ILE A 212 0.89 -25.99 12.67
CA ILE A 212 0.91 -27.43 12.89
C ILE A 212 1.99 -27.72 13.94
N ASN A 213 1.59 -28.28 15.07
CA ASN A 213 2.47 -28.62 16.18
C ASN A 213 3.34 -27.47 16.71
N GLY A 214 2.80 -26.23 16.68
CA GLY A 214 3.52 -25.03 17.15
C GLY A 214 4.35 -24.32 16.08
N GLU A 215 4.42 -24.87 14.87
CA GLU A 215 5.17 -24.25 13.76
C GLU A 215 4.25 -23.73 12.67
N HIS A 216 4.51 -22.50 12.22
CA HIS A 216 3.80 -21.92 11.08
C HIS A 216 4.23 -22.56 9.78
N GLN A 217 3.25 -22.94 8.96
CA GLN A 217 3.50 -23.50 7.64
C GLN A 217 4.11 -22.45 6.72
N LYS A 218 5.19 -22.83 6.02
CA LYS A 218 5.89 -21.98 5.05
C LYS A 218 5.89 -22.60 3.67
N ILE A 219 5.99 -21.76 2.66
CA ILE A 219 6.14 -22.21 1.26
C ILE A 219 7.63 -22.33 0.96
N ASN A 220 8.06 -23.49 0.47
CA ASN A 220 9.43 -23.68 -0.01
C ASN A 220 9.56 -23.16 -1.45
N TRP A 221 9.87 -21.90 -1.61
CA TRP A 221 9.98 -21.25 -2.92
C TRP A 221 11.10 -21.79 -3.78
N THR A 222 12.14 -22.41 -3.20
CA THR A 222 13.29 -22.95 -3.96
C THR A 222 12.94 -24.21 -4.75
N GLU A 223 11.87 -24.90 -4.39
CA GLU A 223 11.38 -26.10 -5.08
C GLU A 223 10.31 -25.78 -6.13
N ILE A 224 9.96 -24.51 -6.28
CA ILE A 224 8.85 -24.08 -7.14
C ILE A 224 9.38 -23.39 -8.39
N VAL A 225 8.92 -23.84 -9.55
CA VAL A 225 9.23 -23.18 -10.83
C VAL A 225 8.39 -21.90 -10.95
N ILE A 226 9.08 -20.77 -10.92
CA ILE A 226 8.48 -19.44 -11.04
C ILE A 226 8.73 -18.89 -12.44
N GLU A 227 7.65 -18.51 -13.12
CA GLU A 227 7.71 -18.04 -14.50
C GLU A 227 7.36 -16.56 -14.59
N PHE A 228 8.20 -15.78 -15.26
CA PHE A 228 7.96 -14.36 -15.54
C PHE A 228 7.16 -14.17 -16.83
N SER A 229 6.15 -13.31 -16.80
CA SER A 229 5.25 -13.07 -17.93
C SER A 229 5.95 -12.51 -19.17
N HIS A 230 7.00 -11.70 -19.00
CA HIS A 230 7.78 -11.17 -20.12
C HIS A 230 8.58 -12.26 -20.83
N LYS A 231 9.16 -13.23 -20.08
CA LYS A 231 9.88 -14.38 -20.65
C LYS A 231 8.93 -15.30 -21.42
N LYS A 232 7.76 -15.61 -20.87
CA LYS A 232 6.73 -16.41 -21.58
C LYS A 232 6.30 -15.78 -22.91
N LYS A 233 6.28 -14.45 -22.98
CA LYS A 233 5.89 -13.72 -24.19
C LYS A 233 7.07 -13.40 -25.11
N ASN A 234 8.27 -13.87 -24.76
CA ASN A 234 9.52 -13.53 -25.45
C ASN A 234 9.68 -12.02 -25.67
N LYS A 235 9.44 -11.24 -24.63
CA LYS A 235 9.53 -9.78 -24.62
C LYS A 235 10.50 -9.32 -23.55
N SER A 236 11.03 -8.11 -23.69
CA SER A 236 11.80 -7.47 -22.63
C SER A 236 10.88 -7.07 -21.47
N TRP A 237 11.41 -7.08 -20.25
CA TRP A 237 10.72 -6.53 -19.10
C TRP A 237 10.78 -4.99 -19.15
N THR A 238 9.71 -4.35 -19.59
CA THR A 238 9.64 -2.88 -19.67
C THR A 238 9.42 -2.24 -18.30
N GLU A 239 8.17 -2.21 -17.80
CA GLU A 239 7.82 -1.58 -16.51
C GLU A 239 7.27 -2.58 -15.49
N SER A 240 6.53 -3.56 -15.93
CA SER A 240 5.96 -4.58 -15.04
C SER A 240 6.11 -5.97 -15.58
N SER A 241 6.34 -6.92 -14.69
CA SER A 241 6.28 -8.34 -15.00
C SER A 241 5.54 -9.09 -13.89
N THR A 242 4.53 -9.86 -14.29
CA THR A 242 3.87 -10.78 -13.36
C THR A 242 4.68 -12.06 -13.24
N ILE A 243 4.61 -12.68 -12.06
CA ILE A 243 5.16 -14.01 -11.81
C ILE A 243 4.02 -15.00 -11.60
N SER A 244 4.22 -16.22 -12.08
CA SER A 244 3.21 -17.28 -12.04
C SER A 244 3.79 -18.64 -11.71
N ILE A 245 2.94 -19.48 -11.14
CA ILE A 245 3.18 -20.93 -10.90
C ILE A 245 2.08 -21.66 -11.66
N ASN A 246 2.44 -22.61 -12.51
CA ASN A 246 1.48 -23.39 -13.30
C ASN A 246 0.42 -22.51 -14.00
N ASN A 247 0.86 -21.42 -14.63
CA ASN A 247 0.01 -20.42 -15.30
C ASN A 247 -0.89 -19.58 -14.38
N VAL A 248 -0.86 -19.75 -13.07
CA VAL A 248 -1.60 -18.91 -12.13
C VAL A 248 -0.71 -17.79 -11.62
N THR A 249 -1.08 -16.54 -11.84
CA THR A 249 -0.34 -15.38 -11.36
C THR A 249 -0.36 -15.34 -9.84
N ILE A 250 0.84 -15.26 -9.22
CA ILE A 250 1.02 -15.16 -7.77
C ILE A 250 1.52 -13.79 -7.33
N GLY A 251 2.09 -13.01 -8.23
CA GLY A 251 2.62 -11.69 -7.90
C GLY A 251 2.99 -10.86 -9.12
N GLU A 252 3.43 -9.64 -8.85
CA GLU A 252 3.84 -8.68 -9.87
C GLU A 252 4.96 -7.79 -9.34
N PHE A 253 6.03 -7.68 -10.10
CA PHE A 253 7.03 -6.64 -9.93
C PHE A 253 6.73 -5.45 -10.84
N GLN A 254 6.91 -4.22 -10.33
CA GLN A 254 6.78 -2.98 -11.09
C GLN A 254 8.02 -2.11 -10.86
N ILE A 255 8.71 -1.79 -11.94
CA ILE A 255 9.92 -0.96 -11.96
C ILE A 255 9.75 0.06 -13.08
N HIS A 256 9.47 1.30 -12.72
CA HIS A 256 9.25 2.38 -13.69
C HIS A 256 10.46 3.29 -13.79
N ASN A 257 10.85 3.66 -15.01
CA ASN A 257 12.01 4.52 -15.25
C ASN A 257 11.84 5.95 -14.68
N ASN A 258 10.60 6.39 -14.47
CA ASN A 258 10.25 7.72 -13.98
C ASN A 258 9.85 7.76 -12.52
N ARG A 259 10.03 6.67 -11.77
CA ARG A 259 9.70 6.57 -10.34
C ARG A 259 10.84 5.92 -9.60
N ASP A 260 11.24 6.54 -8.50
CA ASP A 260 12.21 5.96 -7.58
C ASP A 260 11.51 4.95 -6.65
N CYS A 261 10.97 3.87 -7.23
CA CYS A 261 10.46 2.78 -6.42
C CYS A 261 10.50 1.44 -7.18
N ILE A 262 10.86 0.39 -6.45
CA ILE A 262 10.80 -1.01 -6.88
C ILE A 262 9.65 -1.65 -6.12
N LYS A 263 8.58 -1.96 -6.82
CA LYS A 263 7.34 -2.43 -6.20
C LYS A 263 7.13 -3.90 -6.44
N PHE A 264 6.79 -4.63 -5.37
CA PHE A 264 6.26 -5.98 -5.44
C PHE A 264 4.86 -6.04 -4.83
N ARG A 265 3.98 -6.84 -5.44
CA ARG A 265 2.62 -7.10 -4.94
C ARG A 265 2.27 -8.57 -5.11
N TRP A 266 1.75 -9.19 -4.08
CA TRP A 266 1.10 -10.49 -4.19
C TRP A 266 -0.22 -10.41 -4.95
N ALA A 267 -0.52 -11.37 -5.80
CA ALA A 267 -1.88 -11.68 -6.22
C ALA A 267 -2.53 -12.50 -5.10
N PHE A 268 -2.97 -11.80 -4.05
CA PHE A 268 -3.23 -12.36 -2.73
C PHE A 268 -4.21 -13.53 -2.74
N GLU A 269 -5.37 -13.36 -3.37
CA GLU A 269 -6.39 -14.41 -3.43
C GLU A 269 -5.92 -15.66 -4.21
N ASN A 270 -5.09 -15.46 -5.25
CA ASN A 270 -4.51 -16.57 -5.97
C ASN A 270 -3.48 -17.32 -5.12
N LEU A 271 -2.68 -16.60 -4.33
CA LEU A 271 -1.71 -17.19 -3.42
C LEU A 271 -2.43 -18.10 -2.40
N LEU A 272 -3.49 -17.60 -1.76
CA LEU A 272 -4.31 -18.40 -0.83
C LEU A 272 -4.90 -19.64 -1.50
N LYS A 273 -5.33 -19.52 -2.74
CA LYS A 273 -5.94 -20.62 -3.50
C LYS A 273 -4.93 -21.70 -3.89
N ILE A 274 -3.69 -21.32 -4.26
CA ILE A 274 -2.65 -22.27 -4.69
C ILE A 274 -2.07 -23.04 -3.49
N PHE A 275 -1.99 -22.37 -2.33
CA PHE A 275 -1.40 -22.94 -1.12
C PHE A 275 -2.43 -23.05 0.03
N PRO A 276 -3.53 -23.81 -0.16
CA PRO A 276 -4.64 -23.85 0.80
C PRO A 276 -4.23 -24.42 2.17
N ASN A 277 -3.20 -25.25 2.22
CA ASN A 277 -2.71 -25.85 3.46
C ASN A 277 -1.79 -24.92 4.26
N THR A 278 -1.27 -23.87 3.62
CA THR A 278 -0.38 -22.89 4.26
C THR A 278 -1.17 -21.84 5.03
N PHE A 279 -2.41 -21.61 4.66
CA PHE A 279 -3.23 -20.52 5.21
C PHE A 279 -4.50 -21.04 5.87
N GLU A 280 -4.79 -20.51 7.04
CA GLU A 280 -6.11 -20.55 7.64
C GLU A 280 -6.86 -19.29 7.22
N VAL A 281 -7.97 -19.46 6.51
CA VAL A 281 -8.80 -18.38 5.97
C VAL A 281 -10.16 -18.40 6.62
N ILE A 282 -10.50 -17.36 7.38
CA ILE A 282 -11.77 -17.21 8.08
C ILE A 282 -12.57 -16.12 7.38
N ASN A 283 -13.73 -16.47 6.80
CA ASN A 283 -14.67 -15.50 6.24
C ASN A 283 -15.41 -14.77 7.36
N LEU A 284 -15.58 -13.47 7.24
CA LEU A 284 -16.22 -12.60 8.21
C LEU A 284 -17.61 -12.16 7.74
#